data_eeff836d2a7d521fd673e69ef27b48dc
#
_entry.id   eeff836d2a7d521fd673e69ef27b48dc
#
_cell.length_a   1.000
_cell.length_b   1.000
_cell.length_c   1.000
_cell.angle_alpha   90.00
_cell.angle_beta   90.00
_cell.angle_gamma   90.00
#
_symmetry.space_group_name_H-M   'P 1'
#
loop_
_entity.id
_entity.type
_entity.pdbx_description
1 polymer ?
#
loop_
_entity_poly.entity_id
_entity_poly.type
_entity_poly.pdbx_seq_one_letter_code
_entity_poly.pdbx_strand_id
1 'polypeptide(L)'
;MILVAGIWSFFCVCGCQEHHGEVDRLNELSYDYHYRNLDSTRVYAERALRKADGYDAGRAEALNNLAFVSMARMDYDRVTALIGQLNHVTDNQVELLVADVQLMRLCQRKSHNKDFYTYRERAIRRMRRIDEERDLLNAHQRRRMAYAYSEFYIVASVYFYYVGLADQSREELNRLANSDYLEQDTIQLLNYLYNVGSGGIIQAPTTAQVYQEEFEQLIRCYLLACQQHIPFFEAQSM
;
A
#
# COMPACT_ATOMS: atom_id res chain seq x y z
N MET A 1 -30.60 27.48 -32.63
CA MET A 1 -30.07 27.75 -31.28
C MET A 1 -29.83 26.44 -30.50
N ILE A 2 -29.48 25.34 -31.14
CA ILE A 2 -29.27 24.00 -30.51
C ILE A 2 -27.79 23.53 -30.61
N LEU A 3 -26.96 24.17 -31.43
CA LEU A 3 -25.55 23.74 -31.69
C LEU A 3 -24.51 24.25 -30.65
N VAL A 4 -24.85 25.22 -29.80
CA VAL A 4 -23.90 25.82 -28.84
C VAL A 4 -23.85 25.06 -27.52
N ALA A 5 -24.92 24.36 -27.12
CA ALA A 5 -24.96 23.61 -25.88
C ALA A 5 -24.10 22.31 -25.89
N GLY A 6 -23.92 21.68 -27.06
CA GLY A 6 -23.13 20.46 -27.21
C GLY A 6 -21.61 20.67 -27.09
N ILE A 7 -21.10 21.83 -27.46
CA ILE A 7 -19.67 22.13 -27.43
C ILE A 7 -19.17 22.42 -25.99
N TRP A 8 -20.00 23.03 -25.17
CA TRP A 8 -19.66 23.31 -23.76
C TRP A 8 -19.59 22.06 -22.91
N SER A 9 -20.44 21.06 -23.17
CA SER A 9 -20.41 19.80 -22.45
C SER A 9 -19.14 18.98 -22.75
N PHE A 10 -18.63 19.06 -24.00
CA PHE A 10 -17.42 18.32 -24.40
C PHE A 10 -16.14 18.93 -23.81
N PHE A 11 -16.07 20.25 -23.71
CA PHE A 11 -14.92 20.93 -23.08
C PHE A 11 -14.87 20.70 -21.56
N CYS A 12 -16.00 20.61 -20.87
CA CYS A 12 -16.04 20.37 -19.43
C CYS A 12 -15.59 18.95 -19.06
N VAL A 13 -15.95 17.93 -19.85
CA VAL A 13 -15.55 16.53 -19.63
C VAL A 13 -14.05 16.34 -19.89
N CYS A 14 -13.48 16.95 -20.94
CA CYS A 14 -12.05 16.89 -21.22
C CYS A 14 -11.21 17.52 -20.10
N GLY A 15 -11.60 18.67 -19.59
CA GLY A 15 -10.87 19.36 -18.51
C GLY A 15 -10.88 18.60 -17.18
N CYS A 16 -11.98 17.93 -16.85
CA CYS A 16 -12.05 17.08 -15.65
C CYS A 16 -11.15 15.85 -15.78
N GLN A 17 -11.07 15.23 -16.94
CA GLN A 17 -10.28 14.02 -17.16
C GLN A 17 -8.78 14.31 -17.15
N GLU A 18 -8.33 15.44 -17.71
CA GLU A 18 -6.93 15.90 -17.63
C GLU A 18 -6.54 16.23 -16.18
N HIS A 19 -7.44 16.85 -15.44
CA HIS A 19 -7.22 17.20 -14.03
C HIS A 19 -7.06 15.97 -13.14
N HIS A 20 -7.92 14.93 -13.30
CA HIS A 20 -7.79 13.68 -12.55
C HIS A 20 -6.48 12.96 -12.89
N GLY A 21 -6.08 12.91 -14.17
CA GLY A 21 -4.83 12.31 -14.63
C GLY A 21 -3.57 12.97 -14.02
N GLU A 22 -3.58 14.28 -13.78
CA GLU A 22 -2.48 14.96 -13.09
C GLU A 22 -2.41 14.56 -11.59
N VAL A 23 -3.55 14.45 -10.92
CA VAL A 23 -3.63 14.00 -9.52
C VAL A 23 -3.13 12.57 -9.39
N ASP A 24 -3.60 11.67 -10.25
CA ASP A 24 -3.16 10.26 -10.26
C ASP A 24 -1.66 10.15 -10.47
N ARG A 25 -1.10 10.90 -11.43
CA ARG A 25 0.35 10.94 -11.67
C ARG A 25 1.14 11.43 -10.45
N LEU A 26 0.65 12.44 -9.74
CA LEU A 26 1.31 12.94 -8.52
C LEU A 26 1.25 11.90 -7.39
N ASN A 27 0.16 11.16 -7.28
CA ASN A 27 0.02 10.08 -6.33
C ASN A 27 0.93 8.89 -6.68
N GLU A 28 1.03 8.52 -7.96
CA GLU A 28 1.98 7.50 -8.45
C GLU A 28 3.43 7.91 -8.12
N LEU A 29 3.83 9.15 -8.42
CA LEU A 29 5.15 9.64 -8.04
C LEU A 29 5.37 9.62 -6.53
N SER A 30 4.36 9.96 -5.73
CA SER A 30 4.44 9.85 -4.28
C SER A 30 4.72 8.40 -3.87
N TYR A 31 3.99 7.43 -4.42
CA TYR A 31 4.19 6.01 -4.15
C TYR A 31 5.58 5.52 -4.58
N ASP A 32 6.06 5.90 -5.76
CA ASP A 32 7.39 5.51 -6.26
C ASP A 32 8.53 5.93 -5.33
N TYR A 33 8.32 6.97 -4.53
CA TYR A 33 9.29 7.44 -3.54
C TYR A 33 9.12 6.84 -2.14
N HIS A 34 8.14 5.97 -1.86
CA HIS A 34 7.86 5.44 -0.51
C HIS A 34 9.09 4.92 0.21
N TYR A 35 9.91 4.12 -0.45
CA TYR A 35 11.11 3.50 0.12
C TYR A 35 12.43 4.10 -0.44
N ARG A 36 12.32 5.16 -1.25
CA ARG A 36 13.48 5.91 -1.79
C ARG A 36 13.74 7.19 -1.03
N ASN A 37 12.71 7.99 -0.82
CA ASN A 37 12.83 9.31 -0.18
C ASN A 37 11.49 9.78 0.40
N LEU A 38 11.37 9.76 1.72
CA LEU A 38 10.13 10.15 2.42
C LEU A 38 9.76 11.63 2.24
N ASP A 39 10.73 12.53 2.03
CA ASP A 39 10.44 13.94 1.76
C ASP A 39 9.84 14.13 0.38
N SER A 40 10.35 13.41 -0.62
CA SER A 40 9.76 13.41 -1.96
C SER A 40 8.36 12.81 -1.95
N THR A 41 8.16 11.66 -1.24
CA THR A 41 6.82 11.08 -1.01
C THR A 41 5.85 12.14 -0.48
N ARG A 42 6.24 12.84 0.59
CA ARG A 42 5.42 13.89 1.20
C ARG A 42 5.10 15.03 0.23
N VAL A 43 6.11 15.54 -0.46
CA VAL A 43 5.95 16.68 -1.40
C VAL A 43 4.97 16.35 -2.51
N TYR A 44 5.08 15.16 -3.13
CA TYR A 44 4.18 14.75 -4.20
C TYR A 44 2.76 14.48 -3.66
N ALA A 45 2.60 13.84 -2.50
CA ALA A 45 1.30 13.65 -1.88
C ALA A 45 0.61 14.98 -1.51
N GLU A 46 1.34 15.95 -0.95
CA GLU A 46 0.80 17.29 -0.66
C GLU A 46 0.38 18.03 -1.93
N ARG A 47 1.13 17.86 -3.03
CA ARG A 47 0.76 18.43 -4.34
C ARG A 47 -0.50 17.79 -4.90
N ALA A 48 -0.59 16.45 -4.83
CA ALA A 48 -1.79 15.72 -5.24
C ALA A 48 -3.00 16.18 -4.43
N LEU A 49 -2.88 16.26 -3.10
CA LEU A 49 -3.94 16.69 -2.20
C LEU A 49 -4.46 18.10 -2.52
N ARG A 50 -3.56 19.05 -2.81
CA ARG A 50 -3.95 20.43 -3.20
C ARG A 50 -4.68 20.49 -4.54
N LYS A 51 -4.38 19.55 -5.45
CA LYS A 51 -4.99 19.50 -6.78
C LYS A 51 -6.23 18.62 -6.86
N ALA A 52 -6.52 17.81 -5.85
CA ALA A 52 -7.61 16.84 -5.87
C ALA A 52 -9.00 17.45 -5.54
N ASP A 53 -9.22 18.73 -5.88
CA ASP A 53 -10.55 19.35 -5.70
C ASP A 53 -11.55 18.73 -6.69
N GLY A 54 -12.68 18.23 -6.15
CA GLY A 54 -13.68 17.49 -6.93
C GLY A 54 -13.27 16.07 -7.35
N TYR A 55 -12.14 15.54 -6.84
CA TYR A 55 -11.67 14.18 -7.13
C TYR A 55 -11.40 13.39 -5.84
N ASP A 56 -12.44 12.83 -5.24
CA ASP A 56 -12.40 12.20 -3.92
C ASP A 56 -11.48 10.98 -3.84
N ALA A 57 -11.41 10.15 -4.90
CA ALA A 57 -10.50 9.00 -4.94
C ALA A 57 -9.03 9.44 -4.92
N GLY A 58 -8.64 10.40 -5.77
CA GLY A 58 -7.27 10.93 -5.78
C GLY A 58 -6.89 11.68 -4.51
N ARG A 59 -7.87 12.34 -3.87
CA ARG A 59 -7.70 12.97 -2.57
C ARG A 59 -7.44 11.94 -1.47
N ALA A 60 -8.19 10.84 -1.47
CA ALA A 60 -8.02 9.76 -0.52
C ALA A 60 -6.66 9.07 -0.68
N GLU A 61 -6.23 8.83 -1.91
CA GLU A 61 -4.90 8.28 -2.17
C GLU A 61 -3.78 9.20 -1.66
N ALA A 62 -3.88 10.51 -1.88
CA ALA A 62 -2.92 11.47 -1.35
C ALA A 62 -2.87 11.46 0.20
N LEU A 63 -4.02 11.34 0.87
CA LEU A 63 -4.10 11.21 2.33
C LEU A 63 -3.46 9.90 2.81
N ASN A 64 -3.64 8.77 2.09
CA ASN A 64 -2.98 7.51 2.38
C ASN A 64 -1.45 7.62 2.23
N ASN A 65 -0.95 8.27 1.19
CA ASN A 65 0.48 8.49 0.99
C ASN A 65 1.08 9.37 2.11
N LEU A 66 0.36 10.38 2.59
CA LEU A 66 0.77 11.18 3.76
C LEU A 66 0.72 10.38 5.06
N ALA A 67 -0.26 9.49 5.22
CA ALA A 67 -0.33 8.58 6.36
C ALA A 67 0.85 7.60 6.38
N PHE A 68 1.28 7.08 5.21
CA PHE A 68 2.50 6.28 5.08
C PHE A 68 3.74 7.04 5.58
N VAL A 69 3.94 8.29 5.14
CA VAL A 69 5.05 9.14 5.62
C VAL A 69 5.00 9.34 7.12
N SER A 70 3.81 9.64 7.67
CA SER A 70 3.63 9.83 9.11
C SER A 70 3.91 8.54 9.89
N MET A 71 3.49 7.38 9.36
CA MET A 71 3.79 6.06 9.92
C MET A 71 5.30 5.78 9.95
N ALA A 72 6.00 6.06 8.86
CA ALA A 72 7.45 5.87 8.76
C ALA A 72 8.22 6.79 9.73
N ARG A 73 7.68 7.97 10.04
CA ARG A 73 8.23 8.92 11.01
C ARG A 73 7.74 8.71 12.45
N MET A 74 6.94 7.66 12.70
CA MET A 74 6.34 7.34 13.99
C MET A 74 5.41 8.45 14.54
N ASP A 75 4.88 9.31 13.67
CA ASP A 75 3.87 10.33 14.01
C ASP A 75 2.47 9.69 13.95
N TYR A 76 2.16 8.89 14.95
CA TYR A 76 0.96 8.04 14.98
C TYR A 76 -0.34 8.84 15.15
N ASP A 77 -0.28 9.99 15.82
CA ASP A 77 -1.44 10.85 15.97
C ASP A 77 -1.83 11.46 14.62
N ARG A 78 -0.84 11.85 13.83
CA ARG A 78 -1.05 12.35 12.48
C ARG A 78 -1.58 11.26 11.54
N VAL A 79 -1.13 10.00 11.66
CA VAL A 79 -1.71 8.87 10.92
C VAL A 79 -3.20 8.78 11.18
N THR A 80 -3.60 8.79 12.46
CA THR A 80 -5.01 8.69 12.85
C THR A 80 -5.83 9.86 12.32
N ALA A 81 -5.29 11.07 12.37
CA ALA A 81 -5.96 12.27 11.87
C ALA A 81 -6.15 12.23 10.35
N LEU A 82 -5.13 11.82 9.59
CA LEU A 82 -5.20 11.71 8.12
C LEU A 82 -6.21 10.65 7.67
N ILE A 83 -6.22 9.48 8.31
CA ILE A 83 -7.20 8.43 8.02
C ILE A 83 -8.61 8.86 8.43
N GLY A 84 -8.75 9.60 9.53
CA GLY A 84 -10.02 10.22 9.91
C GLY A 84 -10.57 11.14 8.82
N GLN A 85 -9.71 12.01 8.26
CA GLN A 85 -10.09 12.87 7.12
C GLN A 85 -10.49 12.05 5.91
N LEU A 86 -9.71 11.03 5.55
CA LEU A 86 -9.97 10.15 4.41
C LEU A 86 -11.36 9.50 4.48
N ASN A 87 -11.75 8.99 5.63
CA ASN A 87 -13.05 8.34 5.83
C ASN A 87 -14.25 9.28 5.63
N HIS A 88 -14.05 10.61 5.65
CA HIS A 88 -15.08 11.60 5.39
C HIS A 88 -15.13 12.08 3.93
N VAL A 89 -14.13 11.76 3.13
CA VAL A 89 -14.02 12.30 1.77
C VAL A 89 -14.27 11.27 0.68
N THR A 90 -14.27 9.97 0.98
CA THR A 90 -14.42 8.95 -0.06
C THR A 90 -15.18 7.71 0.42
N ASP A 91 -15.87 7.07 -0.53
CA ASP A 91 -16.44 5.72 -0.42
C ASP A 91 -15.66 4.68 -1.27
N ASN A 92 -14.57 5.09 -1.92
CA ASN A 92 -13.71 4.22 -2.71
C ASN A 92 -13.15 3.08 -1.86
N GLN A 93 -13.57 1.84 -2.16
CA GLN A 93 -13.25 0.67 -1.33
C GLN A 93 -11.75 0.33 -1.34
N VAL A 94 -11.03 0.63 -2.43
CA VAL A 94 -9.57 0.40 -2.51
C VAL A 94 -8.82 1.34 -1.56
N GLU A 95 -9.12 2.64 -1.59
CA GLU A 95 -8.45 3.61 -0.72
C GLU A 95 -8.84 3.43 0.75
N LEU A 96 -10.08 3.05 1.01
CA LEU A 96 -10.53 2.67 2.35
C LEU A 96 -9.86 1.37 2.86
N LEU A 97 -9.54 0.42 1.97
CA LEU A 97 -8.75 -0.77 2.32
C LEU A 97 -7.31 -0.38 2.70
N VAL A 98 -6.66 0.48 1.92
CA VAL A 98 -5.32 1.01 2.27
C VAL A 98 -5.33 1.67 3.64
N ALA A 99 -6.36 2.49 3.94
CA ALA A 99 -6.51 3.13 5.24
C ALA A 99 -6.66 2.10 6.39
N ASP A 100 -7.44 1.03 6.17
CA ASP A 100 -7.59 -0.04 7.16
C ASP A 100 -6.26 -0.79 7.40
N VAL A 101 -5.49 -1.04 6.35
CA VAL A 101 -4.15 -1.65 6.46
C VAL A 101 -3.18 -0.75 7.22
N GLN A 102 -3.22 0.56 7.00
CA GLN A 102 -2.44 1.52 7.78
C GLN A 102 -2.83 1.48 9.28
N LEU A 103 -4.11 1.36 9.60
CA LEU A 103 -4.57 1.20 10.99
C LEU A 103 -4.15 -0.15 11.58
N MET A 104 -4.17 -1.24 10.80
CA MET A 104 -3.60 -2.53 11.23
C MET A 104 -2.11 -2.38 11.59
N ARG A 105 -1.33 -1.72 10.74
CA ARG A 105 0.10 -1.44 10.99
C ARG A 105 0.30 -0.57 12.23
N LEU A 106 -0.53 0.44 12.42
CA LEU A 106 -0.51 1.28 13.64
C LEU A 106 -0.78 0.44 14.90
N CYS A 107 -1.79 -0.42 14.86
CA CYS A 107 -2.11 -1.32 15.98
C CYS A 107 -1.00 -2.31 16.27
N GLN A 108 -0.36 -2.87 15.24
CA GLN A 108 0.79 -3.75 15.37
C GLN A 108 1.95 -3.03 16.09
N ARG A 109 2.29 -1.81 15.69
CA ARG A 109 3.36 -1.03 16.32
C ARG A 109 3.06 -0.59 17.76
N LYS A 110 1.79 -0.40 18.10
CA LYS A 110 1.33 0.00 19.44
C LYS A 110 0.91 -1.19 20.31
N SER A 111 1.00 -2.42 19.81
CA SER A 111 0.54 -3.66 20.47
C SER A 111 -0.95 -3.64 20.86
N HIS A 112 -1.78 -2.96 20.05
CA HIS A 112 -3.22 -2.90 20.24
C HIS A 112 -3.92 -4.09 19.55
N ASN A 113 -3.75 -5.30 20.12
CA ASN A 113 -4.16 -6.55 19.48
C ASN A 113 -5.66 -6.61 19.14
N LYS A 114 -6.55 -6.16 20.03
CA LYS A 114 -8.00 -6.17 19.79
C LYS A 114 -8.37 -5.32 18.56
N ASP A 115 -7.79 -4.13 18.48
CA ASP A 115 -8.09 -3.19 17.39
C ASP A 115 -7.48 -3.69 16.07
N PHE A 116 -6.32 -4.36 16.12
CA PHE A 116 -5.74 -5.02 14.95
C PHE A 116 -6.73 -6.00 14.30
N TYR A 117 -7.32 -6.91 15.09
CA TYR A 117 -8.31 -7.85 14.56
C TYR A 117 -9.56 -7.15 14.02
N THR A 118 -10.02 -6.09 14.68
CA THR A 118 -11.16 -5.29 14.22
C THR A 118 -10.90 -4.68 12.83
N TYR A 119 -9.73 -4.07 12.63
CA TYR A 119 -9.35 -3.50 11.32
C TYR A 119 -9.08 -4.58 10.27
N ARG A 120 -8.45 -5.71 10.65
CA ARG A 120 -8.25 -6.86 9.76
C ARG A 120 -9.57 -7.42 9.22
N GLU A 121 -10.56 -7.63 10.07
CA GLU A 121 -11.87 -8.09 9.63
C GLU A 121 -12.58 -7.08 8.72
N ARG A 122 -12.42 -5.78 8.99
CA ARG A 122 -12.96 -4.73 8.14
C ARG A 122 -12.27 -4.74 6.77
N ALA A 123 -10.96 -4.87 6.72
CA ALA A 123 -10.18 -5.00 5.50
C ALA A 123 -10.63 -6.21 4.68
N ILE A 124 -10.81 -7.39 5.29
CA ILE A 124 -11.31 -8.59 4.61
C ILE A 124 -12.69 -8.36 3.99
N ARG A 125 -13.61 -7.68 4.69
CA ARG A 125 -14.92 -7.35 4.11
C ARG A 125 -14.82 -6.41 2.91
N ARG A 126 -13.86 -5.45 2.93
CA ARG A 126 -13.61 -4.58 1.78
C ARG A 126 -13.02 -5.34 0.60
N MET A 127 -12.05 -6.23 0.85
CA MET A 127 -11.46 -7.08 -0.21
C MET A 127 -12.55 -7.86 -0.94
N ARG A 128 -13.50 -8.47 -0.23
CA ARG A 128 -14.62 -9.18 -0.87
C ARG A 128 -15.47 -8.27 -1.77
N ARG A 129 -15.76 -7.04 -1.34
CA ARG A 129 -16.49 -6.08 -2.18
C ARG A 129 -15.70 -5.65 -3.41
N ILE A 130 -14.39 -5.44 -3.24
CA ILE A 130 -13.50 -5.09 -4.35
C ILE A 130 -13.44 -6.24 -5.36
N ASP A 131 -13.39 -7.49 -4.89
CA ASP A 131 -13.36 -8.68 -5.74
C ASP A 131 -14.67 -8.82 -6.54
N GLU A 132 -15.83 -8.49 -5.96
CA GLU A 132 -17.12 -8.48 -6.65
C GLU A 132 -17.19 -7.43 -7.79
N GLU A 133 -16.42 -6.33 -7.67
CA GLU A 133 -16.41 -5.22 -8.62
C GLU A 133 -15.07 -5.14 -9.42
N ARG A 134 -14.22 -6.17 -9.34
CA ARG A 134 -12.84 -6.15 -9.88
C ARG A 134 -12.78 -5.79 -11.37
N ASP A 135 -13.73 -6.29 -12.15
CA ASP A 135 -13.77 -6.06 -13.59
C ASP A 135 -14.12 -4.61 -13.97
N LEU A 136 -14.72 -3.86 -13.05
CA LEU A 136 -15.07 -2.45 -13.23
C LEU A 136 -13.90 -1.50 -12.95
N LEU A 137 -12.83 -1.98 -12.30
CA LEU A 137 -11.69 -1.18 -11.94
C LEU A 137 -10.89 -0.79 -13.18
N ASN A 138 -10.51 0.50 -13.27
CA ASN A 138 -9.57 0.95 -14.29
C ASN A 138 -8.12 0.52 -13.97
N ALA A 139 -7.16 0.79 -14.88
CA ALA A 139 -5.78 0.38 -14.73
C ALA A 139 -5.10 0.94 -13.45
N HIS A 140 -5.35 2.22 -13.12
CA HIS A 140 -4.84 2.84 -11.91
C HIS A 140 -5.40 2.18 -10.64
N GLN A 141 -6.71 1.99 -10.60
CA GLN A 141 -7.38 1.33 -9.48
C GLN A 141 -6.93 -0.12 -9.30
N ARG A 142 -6.67 -0.87 -10.39
CA ARG A 142 -6.11 -2.23 -10.30
C ARG A 142 -4.71 -2.25 -9.68
N ARG A 143 -3.83 -1.33 -10.06
CA ARG A 143 -2.51 -1.19 -9.41
C ARG A 143 -2.64 -0.85 -7.93
N ARG A 144 -3.54 0.07 -7.57
CA ARG A 144 -3.82 0.41 -6.18
C ARG A 144 -4.39 -0.76 -5.39
N MET A 145 -5.26 -1.56 -6.00
CA MET A 145 -5.78 -2.79 -5.40
C MET A 145 -4.66 -3.80 -5.14
N ALA A 146 -3.78 -4.05 -6.13
CA ALA A 146 -2.65 -4.97 -5.96
C ALA A 146 -1.72 -4.51 -4.81
N TYR A 147 -1.41 -3.21 -4.73
CA TYR A 147 -0.71 -2.61 -3.60
C TYR A 147 -1.42 -2.86 -2.27
N ALA A 148 -2.72 -2.56 -2.17
CA ALA A 148 -3.49 -2.69 -0.94
C ALA A 148 -3.56 -4.14 -0.44
N TYR A 149 -3.71 -5.10 -1.36
CA TYR A 149 -3.75 -6.52 -1.04
C TYR A 149 -2.38 -7.03 -0.60
N SER A 150 -1.31 -6.65 -1.29
CA SER A 150 0.06 -7.00 -0.90
C SER A 150 0.39 -6.48 0.51
N GLU A 151 0.09 -5.23 0.78
CA GLU A 151 0.29 -4.62 2.10
C GLU A 151 -0.56 -5.28 3.19
N PHE A 152 -1.80 -5.69 2.88
CA PHE A 152 -2.64 -6.42 3.83
C PHE A 152 -1.98 -7.73 4.26
N TYR A 153 -1.53 -8.56 3.32
CA TYR A 153 -0.89 -9.84 3.63
C TYR A 153 0.44 -9.65 4.37
N ILE A 154 1.26 -8.69 3.97
CA ILE A 154 2.53 -8.40 4.62
C ILE A 154 2.31 -7.91 6.06
N VAL A 155 1.42 -6.95 6.28
CA VAL A 155 1.13 -6.43 7.62
C VAL A 155 0.53 -7.50 8.53
N ALA A 156 -0.36 -8.35 7.99
CA ALA A 156 -0.92 -9.48 8.74
C ALA A 156 0.16 -10.50 9.11
N SER A 157 1.02 -10.87 8.16
CA SER A 157 2.16 -11.76 8.39
C SER A 157 3.08 -11.23 9.49
N VAL A 158 3.52 -9.98 9.38
CA VAL A 158 4.39 -9.34 10.38
C VAL A 158 3.73 -9.32 11.76
N TYR A 159 2.44 -9.02 11.84
CA TYR A 159 1.72 -9.07 13.11
C TYR A 159 1.70 -10.48 13.71
N PHE A 160 1.29 -11.49 12.92
CA PHE A 160 1.22 -12.88 13.40
C PHE A 160 2.58 -13.40 13.84
N TYR A 161 3.63 -12.99 13.14
CA TYR A 161 5.00 -13.30 13.54
C TYR A 161 5.32 -12.75 14.94
N TYR A 162 5.08 -11.46 15.20
CA TYR A 162 5.39 -10.81 16.48
C TYR A 162 4.57 -11.33 17.66
N VAL A 163 3.38 -11.88 17.41
CA VAL A 163 2.56 -12.51 18.47
C VAL A 163 2.79 -14.02 18.61
N GLY A 164 3.80 -14.58 17.93
CA GLY A 164 4.20 -15.98 18.04
C GLY A 164 3.34 -16.96 17.25
N LEU A 165 2.57 -16.50 16.27
CA LEU A 165 1.70 -17.31 15.40
C LEU A 165 2.38 -17.57 14.06
N ALA A 166 3.53 -18.27 14.08
CA ALA A 166 4.40 -18.47 12.92
C ALA A 166 3.70 -19.12 11.71
N ASP A 167 2.83 -20.11 11.95
CA ASP A 167 2.11 -20.79 10.87
C ASP A 167 1.14 -19.83 10.16
N GLN A 168 0.44 -18.99 10.91
CA GLN A 168 -0.44 -17.96 10.32
C GLN A 168 0.36 -16.90 9.56
N SER A 169 1.52 -16.51 10.09
CA SER A 169 2.44 -15.60 9.39
C SER A 169 2.83 -16.14 8.01
N ARG A 170 3.27 -17.41 7.95
CA ARG A 170 3.63 -18.07 6.70
C ARG A 170 2.44 -18.24 5.75
N GLU A 171 1.27 -18.53 6.28
CA GLU A 171 0.05 -18.66 5.46
C GLU A 171 -0.28 -17.35 4.73
N GLU A 172 -0.17 -16.19 5.39
CA GLU A 172 -0.42 -14.90 4.75
C GLU A 172 0.62 -14.61 3.65
N LEU A 173 1.91 -14.89 3.87
CA LEU A 173 2.93 -14.73 2.83
C LEU A 173 2.72 -15.71 1.66
N ASN A 174 2.30 -16.95 1.93
CA ASN A 174 1.99 -17.92 0.88
C ASN A 174 0.78 -17.49 0.03
N ARG A 175 -0.24 -16.89 0.63
CA ARG A 175 -1.37 -16.31 -0.11
C ARG A 175 -0.91 -15.21 -1.06
N LEU A 176 -0.02 -14.35 -0.61
CA LEU A 176 0.57 -13.30 -1.44
C LEU A 176 1.42 -13.89 -2.57
N ALA A 177 2.27 -14.88 -2.26
CA ALA A 177 3.14 -15.54 -3.24
C ALA A 177 2.36 -16.24 -4.37
N ASN A 178 1.17 -16.77 -4.06
CA ASN A 178 0.29 -17.43 -5.02
C ASN A 178 -0.65 -16.48 -5.78
N SER A 179 -0.47 -15.16 -5.61
CA SER A 179 -1.23 -14.13 -6.33
C SER A 179 -0.38 -13.51 -7.45
N ASP A 180 -1.03 -12.78 -8.35
CA ASP A 180 -0.38 -11.99 -9.42
C ASP A 180 0.03 -10.57 -8.97
N TYR A 181 -0.21 -10.21 -7.70
CA TYR A 181 0.00 -8.85 -7.22
C TYR A 181 1.48 -8.43 -7.21
N LEU A 182 2.39 -9.37 -6.90
CA LEU A 182 3.83 -9.09 -6.85
C LEU A 182 4.45 -8.87 -8.23
N GLU A 183 3.87 -9.43 -9.29
CA GLU A 183 4.35 -9.24 -10.67
C GLU A 183 4.11 -7.82 -11.17
N GLN A 184 3.13 -7.14 -10.61
CA GLN A 184 2.68 -5.81 -11.03
C GLN A 184 3.40 -4.68 -10.30
N ASP A 185 4.11 -4.97 -9.20
CA ASP A 185 4.69 -3.96 -8.30
C ASP A 185 6.02 -4.40 -7.71
N THR A 186 7.11 -3.84 -8.24
CA THR A 186 8.47 -4.14 -7.78
C THR A 186 8.71 -3.76 -6.32
N ILE A 187 8.08 -2.69 -5.82
CA ILE A 187 8.20 -2.28 -4.41
C ILE A 187 7.58 -3.33 -3.50
N GLN A 188 6.41 -3.86 -3.89
CA GLN A 188 5.76 -4.93 -3.14
C GLN A 188 6.51 -6.25 -3.23
N LEU A 189 7.10 -6.57 -4.38
CA LEU A 189 7.99 -7.73 -4.51
C LEU A 189 9.20 -7.61 -3.57
N LEU A 190 9.85 -6.46 -3.50
CA LEU A 190 10.96 -6.22 -2.57
C LEU A 190 10.51 -6.37 -1.10
N ASN A 191 9.37 -5.80 -0.75
CA ASN A 191 8.81 -5.92 0.59
C ASN A 191 8.49 -7.38 0.94
N TYR A 192 7.94 -8.15 0.02
CA TYR A 192 7.71 -9.58 0.17
C TYR A 192 9.03 -10.35 0.37
N LEU A 193 10.00 -10.19 -0.53
CA LEU A 193 11.30 -10.89 -0.49
C LEU A 193 12.03 -10.60 0.84
N TYR A 194 12.02 -9.36 1.30
CA TYR A 194 12.59 -8.97 2.58
C TYR A 194 11.89 -9.68 3.74
N ASN A 195 10.55 -9.69 3.77
CA ASN A 195 9.80 -10.32 4.87
C ASN A 195 9.97 -11.86 4.90
N VAL A 196 10.04 -12.51 3.74
CA VAL A 196 10.34 -13.95 3.67
C VAL A 196 11.76 -14.23 4.11
N GLY A 197 12.74 -13.48 3.59
CA GLY A 197 14.15 -13.71 3.88
C GLY A 197 14.56 -13.34 5.31
N SER A 198 13.85 -12.41 5.96
CA SER A 198 14.12 -12.03 7.35
C SER A 198 13.36 -12.88 8.39
N GLY A 199 12.42 -13.72 7.98
CA GLY A 199 11.55 -14.49 8.86
C GLY A 199 12.27 -15.48 9.76
N GLY A 200 13.31 -16.15 9.23
CA GLY A 200 14.02 -17.20 9.96
C GLY A 200 15.12 -16.71 10.89
N ILE A 201 15.61 -15.49 10.70
CA ILE A 201 16.65 -14.93 11.57
C ILE A 201 16.19 -14.87 13.04
N ILE A 202 14.89 -14.88 13.28
CA ILE A 202 14.28 -14.67 14.58
C ILE A 202 13.58 -15.94 15.13
N GLN A 203 13.34 -16.99 14.32
CA GLN A 203 12.70 -18.25 14.74
C GLN A 203 13.73 -19.39 14.86
N ALA A 204 14.09 -19.77 16.07
CA ALA A 204 14.83 -21.01 16.33
C ALA A 204 13.86 -22.17 16.62
N PRO A 205 14.17 -23.44 16.26
CA PRO A 205 15.32 -23.90 15.48
C PRO A 205 14.94 -24.11 14.02
N THR A 206 15.61 -23.44 13.12
CA THR A 206 15.48 -23.65 11.68
C THR A 206 16.53 -24.64 11.17
N THR A 207 16.17 -25.42 10.15
CA THR A 207 17.11 -26.33 9.48
C THR A 207 18.08 -25.51 8.60
N ALA A 208 19.27 -26.05 8.31
CA ALA A 208 20.22 -25.41 7.40
C ALA A 208 19.60 -25.09 6.02
N GLN A 209 18.67 -25.92 5.55
CA GLN A 209 17.95 -25.68 4.30
C GLN A 209 17.06 -24.45 4.35
N VAL A 210 16.32 -24.22 5.46
CA VAL A 210 15.47 -23.04 5.64
C VAL A 210 16.33 -21.77 5.66
N TYR A 211 17.47 -21.78 6.34
CA TYR A 211 18.41 -20.64 6.34
C TYR A 211 18.94 -20.33 4.93
N GLN A 212 19.22 -21.37 4.16
CA GLN A 212 19.69 -21.18 2.78
C GLN A 212 18.60 -20.54 1.92
N GLU A 213 17.38 -21.04 1.99
CA GLU A 213 16.22 -20.51 1.23
C GLU A 213 15.95 -19.03 1.61
N GLU A 214 15.97 -18.70 2.89
CA GLU A 214 15.79 -17.34 3.38
C GLU A 214 16.92 -16.40 2.93
N PHE A 215 18.17 -16.85 3.02
CA PHE A 215 19.33 -16.12 2.54
C PHE A 215 19.25 -15.84 1.03
N GLU A 216 18.79 -16.81 0.22
CA GLU A 216 18.56 -16.62 -1.20
C GLU A 216 17.52 -15.52 -1.47
N GLN A 217 16.45 -15.45 -0.67
CA GLN A 217 15.46 -14.36 -0.82
C GLN A 217 16.05 -12.99 -0.44
N LEU A 218 16.89 -12.89 0.59
CA LEU A 218 17.58 -11.64 0.93
C LEU A 218 18.54 -11.21 -0.17
N ILE A 219 19.31 -12.12 -0.75
CA ILE A 219 20.17 -11.81 -1.90
C ILE A 219 19.36 -11.31 -3.09
N ARG A 220 18.25 -11.97 -3.42
CA ARG A 220 17.36 -11.52 -4.50
C ARG A 220 16.80 -10.12 -4.22
N CYS A 221 16.38 -9.86 -2.98
CA CYS A 221 15.91 -8.55 -2.53
C CYS A 221 17.01 -7.49 -2.72
N TYR A 222 18.23 -7.76 -2.25
CA TYR A 222 19.36 -6.86 -2.37
C TYR A 222 19.68 -6.51 -3.84
N LEU A 223 19.84 -7.55 -4.68
CA LEU A 223 20.18 -7.34 -6.10
C LEU A 223 19.10 -6.55 -6.84
N LEU A 224 17.84 -6.86 -6.59
CA LEU A 224 16.72 -6.14 -7.19
C LEU A 224 16.64 -4.69 -6.66
N ALA A 225 16.87 -4.46 -5.37
CA ALA A 225 16.89 -3.14 -4.77
C ALA A 225 18.00 -2.26 -5.36
N CYS A 226 19.21 -2.79 -5.53
CA CYS A 226 20.32 -2.10 -6.19
C CYS A 226 19.98 -1.75 -7.64
N GLN A 227 19.39 -2.68 -8.39
CA GLN A 227 18.97 -2.45 -9.78
C GLN A 227 17.91 -1.36 -9.89
N GLN A 228 17.01 -1.27 -8.92
CA GLN A 228 15.90 -0.31 -8.89
C GLN A 228 16.23 0.98 -8.12
N HIS A 229 17.43 1.11 -7.55
CA HIS A 229 17.85 2.24 -6.72
C HIS A 229 16.88 2.51 -5.56
N ILE A 230 16.60 1.49 -4.73
CA ILE A 230 15.73 1.59 -3.55
C ILE A 230 16.55 1.41 -2.27
N PRO A 231 17.13 2.49 -1.72
CA PRO A 231 18.13 2.44 -0.64
C PRO A 231 17.64 1.75 0.63
N PHE A 232 16.33 1.83 0.92
CA PHE A 232 15.77 1.17 2.10
C PHE A 232 16.00 -0.34 2.05
N PHE A 233 15.63 -0.99 0.95
CA PHE A 233 15.80 -2.44 0.81
C PHE A 233 17.26 -2.84 0.57
N GLU A 234 18.08 -2.00 -0.07
CA GLU A 234 19.52 -2.21 -0.16
C GLU A 234 20.14 -2.35 1.24
N ALA A 235 19.81 -1.41 2.16
CA ALA A 235 20.36 -1.42 3.51
C ALA A 235 19.78 -2.52 4.41
N GLN A 236 18.52 -2.91 4.22
CA GLN A 236 17.85 -3.92 5.05
C GLN A 236 18.22 -5.36 4.67
N SER A 237 18.70 -5.60 3.44
CA SER A 237 19.00 -6.94 2.92
C SER A 237 20.50 -7.30 3.00
N MET A 238 21.36 -6.37 3.45
CA MET A 238 22.79 -6.61 3.75
C MET A 238 22.96 -7.29 5.12
#